data_ecc3e9216518efb4e453d6c381af7c81
#
_entry.id   ecc3e9216518efb4e453d6c381af7c81
#
_cell.length_a   1.000
_cell.length_b   1.000
_cell.length_c   1.000
_cell.angle_alpha   90.00
_cell.angle_beta   90.00
_cell.angle_gamma   90.00
#
_symmetry.space_group_name_H-M   'P 1'
#
loop_
_entity.id
_entity.type
_entity.pdbx_description
1 polymer ?
#
loop_
_entity_poly.entity_id
_entity_poly.type
_entity_poly.pdbx_seq_one_letter_code
_entity_poly.pdbx_strand_id
1 'polypeptide(L)'
;MQISKLIDMVNYQDGSVVSKEIIKKESGTVTLFAFDKGQGLSEHTAPFDALVNVLDGQAEVKISGEPSIVKEGEFIIMPANKPHSVQAIEKFKMLLVLIKK
;
A
#
# COMPACT_ATOMS: atom_id res chain seq x y z
N MET A 1 23.88 -12.97 3.66
CA MET A 1 22.55 -12.54 3.19
C MET A 1 21.63 -12.36 4.37
N GLN A 2 20.91 -11.28 4.44
CA GLN A 2 20.02 -10.98 5.55
C GLN A 2 18.58 -11.35 5.20
N ILE A 3 17.89 -12.01 6.14
CA ILE A 3 16.49 -12.40 5.97
C ILE A 3 15.66 -11.64 7.00
N SER A 4 14.54 -11.06 6.55
CA SER A 4 13.66 -10.28 7.42
C SER A 4 12.20 -10.58 7.10
N LYS A 5 11.32 -10.35 8.09
CA LYS A 5 9.88 -10.41 7.88
C LYS A 5 9.39 -9.02 7.49
N LEU A 6 8.64 -8.92 6.40
CA LEU A 6 8.13 -7.63 5.91
C LEU A 6 7.31 -6.90 6.96
N ILE A 7 6.46 -7.63 7.68
CA ILE A 7 5.57 -7.03 8.69
C ILE A 7 6.33 -6.35 9.84
N ASP A 8 7.56 -6.79 10.10
CA ASP A 8 8.40 -6.25 11.17
C ASP A 8 9.30 -5.10 10.72
N MET A 9 9.32 -4.80 9.42
CA MET A 9 10.23 -3.81 8.87
C MET A 9 9.71 -2.38 8.93
N VAL A 10 8.45 -2.20 9.28
CA VAL A 10 7.83 -0.89 9.42
C VAL A 10 6.93 -0.89 10.65
N ASN A 11 6.92 0.22 11.39
CA ASN A 11 6.16 0.34 12.63
C ASN A 11 5.11 1.45 12.51
N TYR A 12 3.99 1.27 13.20
CA TYR A 12 2.97 2.30 13.31
C TYR A 12 3.48 3.50 14.11
N GLN A 13 3.10 4.70 13.68
CA GLN A 13 3.31 5.94 14.43
C GLN A 13 1.97 6.66 14.54
N ASP A 14 1.68 7.20 15.71
CA ASP A 14 0.43 7.90 15.96
C ASP A 14 0.22 9.05 14.97
N GLY A 15 -0.98 9.06 14.36
CA GLY A 15 -1.39 10.11 13.43
C GLY A 15 -0.59 10.16 12.14
N SER A 16 0.13 9.10 11.78
CA SER A 16 1.11 9.15 10.69
C SER A 16 0.96 8.02 9.68
N VAL A 17 1.55 8.25 8.52
CA VAL A 17 1.85 7.23 7.52
C VAL A 17 3.36 7.08 7.51
N VAL A 18 3.85 5.86 7.75
CA VAL A 18 5.28 5.56 7.73
C VAL A 18 5.57 4.70 6.50
N SER A 19 6.62 5.02 5.76
CA SER A 19 7.01 4.24 4.59
C SER A 19 8.47 3.83 4.66
N LYS A 20 8.77 2.69 4.06
CA LYS A 20 10.13 2.18 3.91
C LYS A 20 10.29 1.57 2.54
N GLU A 21 11.20 2.13 1.75
CA GLU A 21 11.49 1.62 0.42
C GLU A 21 12.42 0.42 0.52
N ILE A 22 12.00 -0.71 -0.07
CA ILE A 22 12.75 -1.97 -0.05
C ILE A 22 13.61 -2.08 -1.30
N ILE A 23 13.01 -1.82 -2.48
CA ILE A 23 13.70 -1.85 -3.76
C ILE A 23 13.23 -0.64 -4.56
N LYS A 24 14.19 0.07 -5.16
CA LYS A 24 13.88 1.18 -6.06
C LYS A 24 14.69 1.03 -7.34
N LYS A 25 14.00 0.92 -8.46
CA LYS A 25 14.59 0.85 -9.80
C LYS A 25 13.74 1.65 -10.77
N GLU A 26 14.28 1.94 -11.95
CA GLU A 26 13.51 2.60 -13.01
C GLU A 26 12.31 1.78 -13.45
N SER A 27 12.43 0.46 -13.41
CA SER A 27 11.36 -0.46 -13.81
C SER A 27 10.28 -0.66 -12.76
N GLY A 28 10.52 -0.24 -11.52
CA GLY A 28 9.52 -0.37 -10.47
C GLY A 28 10.07 -0.17 -9.08
N THR A 29 9.16 -0.13 -8.11
CA THR A 29 9.51 0.03 -6.69
C THR A 29 8.75 -0.96 -5.84
N VAL A 30 9.35 -1.32 -4.71
CA VAL A 30 8.72 -2.12 -3.67
C VAL A 30 8.84 -1.33 -2.38
N THR A 31 7.70 -0.93 -1.80
CA THR A 31 7.65 -0.06 -0.63
C THR A 31 6.71 -0.63 0.42
N LEU A 32 7.12 -0.57 1.68
CA LEU A 32 6.27 -0.91 2.82
C LEU A 32 5.65 0.36 3.39
N PHE A 33 4.40 0.26 3.82
CA PHE A 33 3.68 1.34 4.50
C PHE A 33 3.05 0.83 5.78
N ALA A 34 3.05 1.68 6.80
CA ALA A 34 2.25 1.50 8.00
C ALA A 34 1.37 2.73 8.19
N PHE A 35 0.06 2.53 8.27
CA PHE A 35 -0.92 3.61 8.39
C PHE A 35 -1.57 3.55 9.77
N ASP A 36 -1.58 4.66 10.48
CA ASP A 36 -2.43 4.78 11.65
C ASP A 36 -3.89 4.90 11.21
N LYS A 37 -4.81 4.57 12.10
CA LYS A 37 -6.25 4.67 11.84
C LYS A 37 -6.61 6.07 11.35
N GLY A 38 -7.39 6.15 10.28
CA GLY A 38 -7.84 7.41 9.69
C GLY A 38 -6.87 8.02 8.69
N GLN A 39 -5.65 7.52 8.58
CA GLN A 39 -4.68 7.99 7.60
C GLN A 39 -4.91 7.31 6.26
N GLY A 40 -4.37 7.88 5.20
CA GLY A 40 -4.54 7.31 3.87
C GLY A 40 -3.70 7.99 2.82
N LEU A 41 -3.89 7.55 1.59
CA LEU A 41 -3.34 8.16 0.39
C LEU A 41 -4.51 8.70 -0.41
N SER A 42 -4.50 10.00 -0.70
CA SER A 42 -5.59 10.66 -1.42
C SER A 42 -5.72 10.15 -2.85
N GLU A 43 -6.91 10.36 -3.43
CA GLU A 43 -7.17 9.91 -4.80
C GLU A 43 -6.20 10.55 -5.79
N HIS A 44 -5.63 9.71 -6.64
CA HIS A 44 -4.72 10.12 -7.70
C HIS A 44 -4.71 9.06 -8.80
N THR A 45 -4.12 9.40 -9.95
CA THR A 45 -3.87 8.45 -11.04
C THR A 45 -2.38 8.35 -11.26
N ALA A 46 -1.95 7.19 -11.72
CA ALA A 46 -0.56 6.94 -12.11
C ALA A 46 -0.54 6.08 -13.37
N PRO A 47 0.44 6.26 -14.26
CA PRO A 47 0.55 5.47 -15.49
C PRO A 47 1.19 4.09 -15.24
N PHE A 48 1.05 3.55 -14.04
CA PHE A 48 1.68 2.30 -13.60
C PHE A 48 0.67 1.37 -12.98
N ASP A 49 0.82 0.07 -13.19
CA ASP A 49 0.08 -0.91 -12.42
C ASP A 49 0.69 -1.00 -11.02
N ALA A 50 -0.17 -1.10 -10.03
CA ALA A 50 0.25 -1.21 -8.63
C ALA A 50 -0.41 -2.41 -7.97
N LEU A 51 0.37 -3.18 -7.20
CA LEU A 51 -0.15 -4.25 -6.36
C LEU A 51 -0.10 -3.80 -4.91
N VAL A 52 -1.24 -3.87 -4.24
CA VAL A 52 -1.34 -3.62 -2.79
C VAL A 52 -1.60 -4.95 -2.11
N ASN A 53 -0.67 -5.36 -1.25
CA ASN A 53 -0.82 -6.56 -0.42
C ASN A 53 -0.89 -6.15 1.05
N VAL A 54 -2.00 -6.46 1.71
CA VAL A 54 -2.20 -6.11 3.12
C VAL A 54 -1.52 -7.14 4.00
N LEU A 55 -0.60 -6.69 4.84
CA LEU A 55 0.21 -7.54 5.73
C LEU A 55 -0.37 -7.62 7.15
N ASP A 56 -1.07 -6.57 7.58
CA ASP A 56 -1.64 -6.45 8.92
C ASP A 56 -2.84 -5.51 8.85
N GLY A 57 -3.91 -5.83 9.57
CA GLY A 57 -5.13 -5.02 9.58
C GLY A 57 -5.93 -5.12 8.29
N GLN A 58 -6.61 -4.05 7.94
CA GLN A 58 -7.41 -3.99 6.71
C GLN A 58 -7.49 -2.56 6.19
N ALA A 59 -7.62 -2.44 4.87
CA ALA A 59 -7.64 -1.17 4.17
C ALA A 59 -8.88 -1.06 3.29
N GLU A 60 -9.39 0.17 3.12
CA GLU A 60 -10.34 0.47 2.07
C GLU A 60 -9.57 1.00 0.87
N VAL A 61 -9.71 0.33 -0.26
CA VAL A 61 -9.10 0.76 -1.52
C VAL A 61 -10.23 1.11 -2.49
N LYS A 62 -10.20 2.34 -3.01
CA LYS A 62 -11.16 2.78 -4.02
C LYS A 62 -10.46 2.80 -5.37
N ILE A 63 -11.08 2.20 -6.36
CA ILE A 63 -10.61 2.22 -7.74
C ILE A 63 -11.77 2.71 -8.59
N SER A 64 -11.57 3.83 -9.30
CA SER A 64 -12.62 4.49 -10.10
C SER A 64 -13.89 4.72 -9.28
N GLY A 65 -13.73 5.10 -8.02
CA GLY A 65 -14.82 5.38 -7.09
C GLY A 65 -15.44 4.16 -6.42
N GLU A 66 -15.08 2.94 -6.80
CA GLU A 66 -15.63 1.73 -6.22
C GLU A 66 -14.78 1.26 -5.03
N PRO A 67 -15.36 1.19 -3.81
CA PRO A 67 -14.61 0.75 -2.64
C PRO A 67 -14.52 -0.76 -2.54
N SER A 68 -13.39 -1.23 -2.04
CA SER A 68 -13.15 -2.63 -1.69
C SER A 68 -12.42 -2.68 -0.36
N ILE A 69 -12.73 -3.65 0.47
CA ILE A 69 -12.00 -3.91 1.72
C ILE A 69 -11.00 -5.02 1.44
N VAL A 70 -9.74 -4.72 1.65
CA VAL A 70 -8.64 -5.67 1.49
C VAL A 70 -8.14 -6.02 2.87
N LYS A 71 -8.19 -7.29 3.22
CA LYS A 71 -7.86 -7.79 4.56
C LYS A 71 -6.46 -8.40 4.58
N GLU A 72 -5.95 -8.64 5.78
CA GLU A 72 -4.66 -9.29 5.99
C GLU A 72 -4.51 -10.53 5.12
N GLY A 73 -3.40 -10.63 4.41
CA GLY A 73 -3.10 -11.73 3.49
C GLY A 73 -3.69 -11.59 2.10
N GLU A 74 -4.55 -10.59 1.88
CA GLU A 74 -5.17 -10.36 0.58
C GLU A 74 -4.43 -9.28 -0.20
N PHE A 75 -4.64 -9.25 -1.51
CA PHE A 75 -4.09 -8.19 -2.34
C PHE A 75 -5.11 -7.71 -3.37
N ILE A 76 -4.86 -6.52 -3.90
CA ILE A 76 -5.64 -5.95 -5.00
C ILE A 76 -4.68 -5.31 -5.99
N ILE A 77 -5.04 -5.34 -7.27
CA ILE A 77 -4.31 -4.61 -8.32
C ILE A 77 -5.04 -3.31 -8.59
N MET A 78 -4.31 -2.20 -8.51
CA MET A 78 -4.78 -0.88 -8.93
C MET A 78 -4.25 -0.65 -10.35
N PRO A 79 -5.10 -0.74 -11.39
CA PRO A 79 -4.64 -0.65 -12.77
C PRO A 79 -4.11 0.74 -13.13
N ALA A 80 -3.16 0.77 -14.05
CA ALA A 80 -2.63 2.02 -14.59
C ALA A 80 -3.75 2.92 -15.10
N ASN A 81 -3.61 4.22 -14.88
CA ASN A 81 -4.52 5.27 -15.40
C ASN A 81 -5.94 5.24 -14.83
N LYS A 82 -6.19 4.48 -13.76
CA LYS A 82 -7.46 4.50 -13.05
C LYS A 82 -7.29 5.29 -11.75
N PRO A 83 -8.22 6.20 -11.40
CA PRO A 83 -8.15 6.90 -10.13
C PRO A 83 -8.23 5.91 -8.97
N HIS A 84 -7.38 6.07 -7.98
CA HIS A 84 -7.36 5.19 -6.82
C HIS A 84 -6.98 5.94 -5.55
N SER A 85 -7.45 5.41 -4.42
CA SER A 85 -7.12 5.93 -3.09
C SER A 85 -7.08 4.79 -2.10
N VAL A 86 -6.41 5.03 -0.98
CA VAL A 86 -6.28 4.05 0.12
C VAL A 86 -6.63 4.75 1.41
N GLN A 87 -7.45 4.10 2.25
CA GLN A 87 -7.90 4.65 3.53
C GLN A 87 -7.77 3.62 4.64
N ALA A 88 -7.18 4.03 5.76
CA ALA A 88 -7.05 3.18 6.94
C ALA A 88 -8.32 3.24 7.78
N ILE A 89 -9.19 2.26 7.63
CA ILE A 89 -10.36 2.07 8.49
C ILE A 89 -9.88 1.74 9.90
N GLU A 90 -8.83 0.95 9.99
CA GLU A 90 -8.07 0.69 11.21
C GLU A 90 -6.59 0.67 10.84
N LYS A 91 -5.71 0.59 11.82
CA LYS A 91 -4.26 0.48 11.55
C LYS A 91 -4.01 -0.65 10.58
N PHE A 92 -3.19 -0.42 9.56
CA PHE A 92 -2.80 -1.49 8.65
C PHE A 92 -1.41 -1.27 8.08
N LYS A 93 -0.79 -2.37 7.67
CA LYS A 93 0.48 -2.38 6.95
C LYS A 93 0.25 -2.97 5.58
N MET A 94 0.91 -2.43 4.57
CA MET A 94 0.83 -2.96 3.20
C MET A 94 2.17 -2.95 2.52
N LEU A 95 2.31 -3.86 1.57
CA LEU A 95 3.38 -3.87 0.59
C LEU A 95 2.82 -3.27 -0.69
N LEU A 96 3.49 -2.27 -1.23
CA LEU A 96 3.12 -1.65 -2.50
C LEU A 96 4.19 -1.97 -3.53
N VAL A 97 3.79 -2.59 -4.64
CA VAL A 97 4.66 -2.89 -5.77
C VAL A 97 4.19 -2.09 -6.96
N LEU A 98 5.05 -1.19 -7.46
CA LEU A 98 4.77 -0.40 -8.67
C LEU A 98 5.57 -0.97 -9.83
N ILE A 99 4.89 -1.26 -10.92
CA ILE A 99 5.53 -1.73 -12.15
C ILE A 99 5.52 -0.57 -13.15
N LYS A 100 6.70 -0.04 -13.43
CA LYS A 100 6.87 1.17 -14.25
C LYS A 100 7.28 0.88 -15.67
N LYS A 101 7.81 -0.30 -15.92
CA LYS A 101 8.24 -0.72 -17.25
C LYS A 101 8.01 -2.20 -17.46
#